data_ec6336366d033be2514682ae477c5213
#
_entry.id   ec6336366d033be2514682ae477c5213
#
_cell.length_a   1.000
_cell.length_b   1.000
_cell.length_c   1.000
_cell.angle_alpha   90.00
_cell.angle_beta   90.00
_cell.angle_gamma   90.00
#
_symmetry.space_group_name_H-M   'P 1'
#
loop_
_entity.id
_entity.type
_entity.pdbx_description
1 polymer ?
#
loop_
_entity_poly.entity_id
_entity_poly.type
_entity_poly.pdbx_seq_one_letter_code
_entity_poly.pdbx_strand_id
1 'polypeptide(L)'
;MAAARRVLWLAAAVDCRGVRLVCCRIRPSAVGDNAKAAIMTRGLAEISRLGVAMGANPLTFIGLSGVGDLIVTCTSVHSRNWRAGNLLGKGHKLDEVLENMGMIVEGVSTTKAAYELAQQLEVEMPITETIYNVLYNDEDVQQAAKEIMLRDGKTENEFTLDF
;
A
#
# COMPACT_ATOMS: atom_id res chain seq x y z
N MET A 1 -9.34 -21.40 -10.07
CA MET A 1 -8.22 -21.43 -9.10
C MET A 1 -7.00 -20.61 -9.54
N ALA A 2 -6.55 -20.66 -10.79
CA ALA A 2 -5.38 -19.88 -11.26
C ALA A 2 -5.62 -18.37 -11.30
N ALA A 3 -6.81 -17.92 -11.67
CA ALA A 3 -7.18 -16.50 -11.68
C ALA A 3 -7.19 -15.90 -10.26
N ALA A 4 -7.79 -16.58 -9.28
CA ALA A 4 -7.81 -16.13 -7.89
C ALA A 4 -6.39 -16.00 -7.30
N ARG A 5 -5.46 -16.88 -7.65
CA ARG A 5 -4.05 -16.75 -7.23
C ARG A 5 -3.34 -15.55 -7.84
N ARG A 6 -3.62 -15.23 -9.11
CA ARG A 6 -3.05 -14.02 -9.76
C ARG A 6 -3.60 -12.75 -9.15
N VAL A 7 -4.90 -12.72 -8.86
CA VAL A 7 -5.59 -11.62 -8.19
C VAL A 7 -5.02 -11.40 -6.79
N LEU A 8 -4.84 -12.48 -6.02
CA LEU A 8 -4.24 -12.42 -4.68
C LEU A 8 -2.83 -11.85 -4.71
N TRP A 9 -2.04 -12.29 -5.67
CA TRP A 9 -0.66 -11.83 -5.81
C TRP A 9 -0.60 -10.37 -6.26
N LEU A 10 -1.50 -9.95 -7.14
CA LEU A 10 -1.61 -8.57 -7.59
C LEU A 10 -2.07 -7.66 -6.45
N ALA A 11 -3.13 -8.00 -5.75
CA ALA A 11 -3.67 -7.22 -4.63
C ALA A 11 -2.66 -7.10 -3.48
N ALA A 12 -2.07 -8.20 -3.03
CA ALA A 12 -1.03 -8.17 -1.99
C ALA A 12 0.25 -7.46 -2.44
N ALA A 13 0.64 -7.61 -3.71
CA ALA A 13 1.79 -6.92 -4.26
C ALA A 13 1.60 -5.41 -4.36
N VAL A 14 0.38 -4.98 -4.64
CA VAL A 14 0.02 -3.57 -4.86
C VAL A 14 0.13 -2.77 -3.58
N ASP A 15 -0.55 -3.21 -2.55
CA ASP A 15 -0.75 -2.41 -1.36
C ASP A 15 0.34 -2.62 -0.31
N CYS A 16 0.87 -3.83 -0.16
CA CYS A 16 2.06 -4.06 0.65
C CYS A 16 3.23 -3.18 0.21
N ARG A 17 3.33 -2.89 -1.08
CA ARG A 17 4.42 -2.09 -1.65
C ARG A 17 4.14 -0.59 -1.57
N GLY A 18 2.87 -0.20 -1.72
CA GLY A 18 2.42 1.18 -1.58
C GLY A 18 2.38 1.63 -0.12
N VAL A 19 1.71 0.89 0.76
CA VAL A 19 1.68 1.14 2.20
C VAL A 19 3.09 1.25 2.77
N ARG A 20 4.02 0.46 2.26
CA ARG A 20 5.41 0.53 2.65
C ARG A 20 6.10 1.80 2.21
N LEU A 21 5.80 2.31 1.02
CA LEU A 21 6.31 3.59 0.56
C LEU A 21 5.91 4.70 1.53
N VAL A 22 4.67 4.71 2.01
CA VAL A 22 4.16 5.68 3.00
C VAL A 22 4.75 5.43 4.39
N CYS A 23 4.77 4.20 4.88
CA CYS A 23 5.33 3.87 6.20
C CYS A 23 6.81 4.25 6.34
N CYS A 24 7.57 4.22 5.25
CA CYS A 24 8.98 4.58 5.27
C CYS A 24 9.24 6.07 5.05
N ARG A 25 8.27 6.78 4.46
CA ARG A 25 8.36 8.19 4.16
C ARG A 25 8.05 9.09 5.35
N ILE A 26 7.23 8.62 6.26
CA ILE A 26 7.02 9.29 7.54
C ILE A 26 8.29 9.03 8.36
N ARG A 27 9.09 10.09 8.61
CA ARG A 27 10.37 9.99 9.34
C ARG A 27 10.27 8.97 10.48
N PRO A 28 11.22 8.05 10.64
CA PRO A 28 11.22 7.07 11.74
C PRO A 28 11.12 7.71 13.13
N SER A 29 11.50 9.00 13.24
CA SER A 29 11.44 9.79 14.48
C SER A 29 10.12 10.54 14.71
N ALA A 30 9.23 10.61 13.70
CA ALA A 30 8.01 11.43 13.77
C ALA A 30 6.73 10.60 13.82
N VAL A 31 6.76 9.32 13.42
CA VAL A 31 5.59 8.45 13.44
C VAL A 31 5.91 7.22 14.27
N GLY A 32 5.27 7.15 15.42
CA GLY A 32 5.40 6.01 16.32
C GLY A 32 4.90 4.70 15.69
N ASP A 33 5.27 3.59 16.32
CA ASP A 33 4.88 2.25 15.84
C ASP A 33 3.36 2.07 15.71
N ASN A 34 2.57 2.80 16.51
CA ASN A 34 1.11 2.80 16.41
C ASN A 34 0.59 3.36 15.09
N ALA A 35 1.18 4.45 14.58
CA ALA A 35 0.76 5.00 13.30
C ALA A 35 1.16 4.09 12.13
N LYS A 36 2.32 3.43 12.22
CA LYS A 36 2.71 2.39 11.27
C LYS A 36 1.71 1.23 11.26
N ALA A 37 1.34 0.75 12.44
CA ALA A 37 0.33 -0.31 12.58
C ALA A 37 -1.02 0.12 11.99
N ALA A 38 -1.47 1.35 12.25
CA ALA A 38 -2.72 1.88 11.71
C ALA A 38 -2.71 1.94 10.17
N ILE A 39 -1.61 2.38 9.55
CA ILE A 39 -1.48 2.39 8.10
C ILE A 39 -1.48 0.96 7.54
N MET A 40 -0.80 0.01 8.20
CA MET A 40 -0.80 -1.38 7.78
C MET A 40 -2.20 -2.01 7.85
N THR A 41 -2.95 -1.74 8.93
CA THR A 41 -4.32 -2.25 9.09
C THR A 41 -5.26 -1.67 8.04
N ARG A 42 -5.20 -0.35 7.80
CA ARG A 42 -5.99 0.31 6.76
C ARG A 42 -5.61 -0.16 5.36
N GLY A 43 -4.33 -0.34 5.09
CA GLY A 43 -3.86 -0.87 3.81
C GLY A 43 -4.36 -2.29 3.58
N LEU A 44 -4.36 -3.15 4.60
CA LEU A 44 -4.94 -4.48 4.49
C LEU A 44 -6.43 -4.44 4.14
N ALA A 45 -7.20 -3.50 4.71
CA ALA A 45 -8.60 -3.33 4.37
C ALA A 45 -8.79 -2.91 2.90
N GLU A 46 -7.95 -2.02 2.37
CA GLU A 46 -7.97 -1.66 0.95
C GLU A 46 -7.67 -2.85 0.04
N ILE A 47 -6.61 -3.63 0.35
CA ILE A 47 -6.26 -4.86 -0.38
C ILE A 47 -7.44 -5.83 -0.39
N SER A 48 -8.06 -6.01 0.76
CA SER A 48 -9.18 -6.94 0.91
C SER A 48 -10.38 -6.50 0.07
N ARG A 49 -10.73 -5.20 0.09
CA ARG A 49 -11.82 -4.65 -0.74
C ARG A 49 -11.57 -4.88 -2.23
N LEU A 50 -10.38 -4.53 -2.71
CA LEU A 50 -10.02 -4.74 -4.11
C LEU A 50 -10.06 -6.22 -4.47
N GLY A 51 -9.49 -7.07 -3.63
CA GLY A 51 -9.47 -8.51 -3.86
C GLY A 51 -10.87 -9.12 -3.89
N VAL A 52 -11.76 -8.71 -2.99
CA VAL A 52 -13.15 -9.16 -2.96
C VAL A 52 -13.91 -8.68 -4.20
N ALA A 53 -13.74 -7.43 -4.61
CA ALA A 53 -14.31 -6.91 -5.86
C ALA A 53 -13.86 -7.71 -7.10
N MET A 54 -12.66 -8.30 -7.03
CA MET A 54 -12.14 -9.22 -8.05
C MET A 54 -12.55 -10.68 -7.84
N GLY A 55 -13.39 -11.00 -6.87
CA GLY A 55 -13.90 -12.34 -6.58
C GLY A 55 -13.02 -13.20 -5.67
N ALA A 56 -12.11 -12.62 -4.90
CA ALA A 56 -11.33 -13.33 -3.90
C ALA A 56 -12.13 -13.57 -2.60
N ASN A 57 -11.79 -14.64 -1.88
CA ASN A 57 -12.36 -14.88 -0.56
C ASN A 57 -11.69 -13.93 0.48
N PRO A 58 -12.45 -13.12 1.24
CA PRO A 58 -11.91 -12.19 2.23
C PRO A 58 -11.05 -12.87 3.29
N LEU A 59 -11.34 -14.10 3.69
CA LEU A 59 -10.56 -14.85 4.66
C LEU A 59 -9.11 -15.12 4.20
N THR A 60 -8.85 -15.07 2.90
CA THR A 60 -7.49 -15.25 2.37
C THR A 60 -6.55 -14.13 2.81
N PHE A 61 -7.08 -12.93 3.03
CA PHE A 61 -6.28 -11.76 3.43
C PHE A 61 -5.90 -11.77 4.91
N ILE A 62 -6.58 -12.55 5.74
CA ILE A 62 -6.29 -12.68 7.18
C ILE A 62 -5.10 -13.64 7.44
N GLY A 63 -4.74 -14.45 6.44
CA GLY A 63 -3.69 -15.45 6.53
C GLY A 63 -2.28 -14.93 6.19
N LEU A 64 -1.36 -15.89 6.01
CA LEU A 64 0.05 -15.60 5.68
C LEU A 64 0.22 -14.86 4.34
N SER A 65 -0.66 -15.09 3.38
CA SER A 65 -0.64 -14.44 2.06
C SER A 65 -1.20 -13.01 2.05
N GLY A 66 -1.79 -12.56 3.14
CA GLY A 66 -2.27 -11.19 3.33
C GLY A 66 -1.51 -10.50 4.45
N VAL A 67 -1.99 -10.64 5.70
CA VAL A 67 -1.39 -10.02 6.89
C VAL A 67 0.09 -10.36 7.02
N GLY A 68 0.45 -11.62 6.85
CA GLY A 68 1.84 -12.07 7.02
C GLY A 68 2.80 -11.39 6.04
N ASP A 69 2.44 -11.38 4.75
CA ASP A 69 3.24 -10.73 3.71
C ASP A 69 3.32 -9.21 3.92
N LEU A 70 2.21 -8.57 4.29
CA LEU A 70 2.16 -7.14 4.59
C LEU A 70 3.11 -6.77 5.73
N ILE A 71 3.09 -7.50 6.85
CA ILE A 71 3.95 -7.24 8.00
C ILE A 71 5.42 -7.35 7.59
N VAL A 72 5.82 -8.46 6.97
CA VAL A 72 7.21 -8.68 6.55
C VAL A 72 7.63 -7.59 5.56
N THR A 73 6.78 -7.28 4.61
CA THR A 73 7.05 -6.29 3.58
C THR A 73 7.19 -4.89 4.18
N CYS A 74 6.40 -4.49 5.14
CA CYS A 74 6.47 -3.18 5.80
C CYS A 74 7.59 -3.04 6.83
N THR A 75 8.13 -4.13 7.36
CA THR A 75 9.13 -4.07 8.43
C THR A 75 10.56 -4.34 7.98
N SER A 76 10.77 -5.08 6.87
CA SER A 76 12.12 -5.44 6.41
C SER A 76 12.85 -4.28 5.72
N VAL A 77 13.98 -3.86 6.26
CA VAL A 77 14.86 -2.81 5.68
C VAL A 77 15.55 -3.24 4.37
N HIS A 78 15.56 -4.55 4.08
CA HIS A 78 16.19 -5.10 2.89
C HIS A 78 15.34 -5.00 1.63
N SER A 79 14.06 -4.62 1.76
CA SER A 79 13.19 -4.50 0.60
C SER A 79 13.49 -3.26 -0.22
N ARG A 80 13.47 -3.44 -1.53
CA ARG A 80 13.64 -2.37 -2.53
C ARG A 80 12.61 -1.26 -2.36
N ASN A 81 11.36 -1.61 -2.11
CA ASN A 81 10.29 -0.65 -1.87
C ASN A 81 10.54 0.18 -0.61
N TRP A 82 11.07 -0.43 0.46
CA TRP A 82 11.46 0.29 1.67
C TRP A 82 12.56 1.32 1.37
N ARG A 83 13.58 0.92 0.63
CA ARG A 83 14.70 1.81 0.26
C ARG A 83 14.22 2.96 -0.62
N ALA A 84 13.39 2.68 -1.63
CA ALA A 84 12.79 3.70 -2.47
C ALA A 84 11.94 4.68 -1.67
N GLY A 85 11.04 4.19 -0.80
CA GLY A 85 10.22 5.02 0.07
C GLY A 85 11.04 5.91 1.01
N ASN A 86 12.15 5.39 1.56
CA ASN A 86 13.05 6.18 2.41
C ASN A 86 13.74 7.32 1.63
N LEU A 87 14.16 7.09 0.39
CA LEU A 87 14.75 8.13 -0.47
C LEU A 87 13.70 9.19 -0.85
N LEU A 88 12.55 8.76 -1.29
CA LEU A 88 11.42 9.67 -1.54
C LEU A 88 11.06 10.48 -0.29
N GLY A 89 11.05 9.89 0.89
CA GLY A 89 10.80 10.56 2.16
C GLY A 89 11.85 11.58 2.58
N LYS A 90 13.05 11.49 2.03
CA LYS A 90 14.13 12.47 2.17
C LYS A 90 14.03 13.61 1.16
N GLY A 91 13.03 13.59 0.27
CA GLY A 91 12.80 14.64 -0.72
C GLY A 91 13.43 14.39 -2.09
N HIS A 92 13.99 13.18 -2.33
CA HIS A 92 14.47 12.83 -3.67
C HIS A 92 13.27 12.64 -4.61
N LYS A 93 13.42 13.04 -5.87
CA LYS A 93 12.42 12.81 -6.92
C LYS A 93 12.39 11.34 -7.34
N LEU A 94 11.24 10.90 -7.85
CA LEU A 94 11.06 9.51 -8.27
C LEU A 94 12.09 9.05 -9.28
N ASP A 95 12.38 9.86 -10.30
CA ASP A 95 13.35 9.54 -11.36
C ASP A 95 14.76 9.34 -10.77
N GLU A 96 15.20 10.23 -9.88
CA GLU A 96 16.48 10.11 -9.18
C GLU A 96 16.55 8.83 -8.34
N VAL A 97 15.44 8.47 -7.67
CA VAL A 97 15.36 7.26 -6.85
C VAL A 97 15.47 6.01 -7.72
N LEU A 98 14.79 5.97 -8.86
CA LEU A 98 14.82 4.85 -9.79
C LEU A 98 16.21 4.68 -10.42
N GLU A 99 16.84 5.78 -10.83
CA GLU A 99 18.21 5.77 -11.37
C GLU A 99 19.23 5.29 -10.32
N ASN A 100 19.18 5.85 -9.11
CA ASN A 100 20.10 5.48 -8.03
C ASN A 100 19.96 4.03 -7.56
N MET A 101 18.77 3.45 -7.68
CA MET A 101 18.54 2.08 -7.27
C MET A 101 19.07 1.06 -8.30
N GLY A 102 19.21 1.43 -9.58
CA GLY A 102 19.67 0.53 -10.65
C GLY A 102 18.87 -0.74 -10.83
N MET A 103 17.66 -0.80 -10.23
CA MET A 103 16.81 -1.98 -10.17
C MET A 103 15.33 -1.56 -10.20
N ILE A 104 14.49 -2.43 -10.75
CA ILE A 104 13.04 -2.21 -10.79
C ILE A 104 12.47 -2.14 -9.38
N VAL A 105 11.81 -1.03 -9.05
CA VAL A 105 11.00 -0.87 -7.84
C VAL A 105 9.57 -1.25 -8.18
N GLU A 106 9.24 -2.51 -7.93
CA GLU A 106 7.94 -3.06 -8.33
C GLU A 106 6.74 -2.32 -7.71
N GLY A 107 6.92 -1.71 -6.51
CA GLY A 107 5.88 -0.91 -5.86
C GLY A 107 5.41 0.28 -6.69
N VAL A 108 6.27 0.86 -7.53
CA VAL A 108 5.90 2.00 -8.37
C VAL A 108 4.90 1.58 -9.44
N SER A 109 5.27 0.61 -10.29
CA SER A 109 4.38 0.12 -11.36
C SER A 109 3.12 -0.53 -10.81
N THR A 110 3.23 -1.22 -9.68
CA THR A 110 2.10 -1.89 -9.04
C THR A 110 1.10 -0.89 -8.47
N THR A 111 1.53 0.23 -7.90
CA THR A 111 0.64 1.30 -7.42
C THR A 111 -0.22 1.84 -8.56
N LYS A 112 0.39 2.09 -9.73
CA LYS A 112 -0.37 2.55 -10.90
C LYS A 112 -1.44 1.54 -11.32
N ALA A 113 -1.07 0.27 -11.44
CA ALA A 113 -2.00 -0.79 -11.83
C ALA A 113 -3.16 -0.94 -10.83
N ALA A 114 -2.89 -0.79 -9.53
CA ALA A 114 -3.94 -0.86 -8.51
C ALA A 114 -4.87 0.33 -8.56
N TYR A 115 -4.33 1.52 -8.71
CA TYR A 115 -5.13 2.73 -8.84
C TYR A 115 -6.07 2.62 -10.04
N GLU A 116 -5.56 2.25 -11.22
CA GLU A 116 -6.35 2.08 -12.43
C GLU A 116 -7.43 1.00 -12.25
N LEU A 117 -7.09 -0.12 -11.60
CA LEU A 117 -8.03 -1.20 -11.33
C LEU A 117 -9.10 -0.81 -10.32
N ALA A 118 -8.73 -0.08 -9.26
CA ALA A 118 -9.66 0.44 -8.28
C ALA A 118 -10.70 1.39 -8.92
N GLN A 119 -10.25 2.25 -9.84
CA GLN A 119 -11.16 3.11 -10.61
C GLN A 119 -12.12 2.31 -11.48
N GLN A 120 -11.63 1.26 -12.16
CA GLN A 120 -12.47 0.41 -13.02
C GLN A 120 -13.51 -0.39 -12.23
N LEU A 121 -13.20 -0.80 -11.01
CA LEU A 121 -14.06 -1.60 -10.14
C LEU A 121 -14.86 -0.75 -9.15
N GLU A 122 -14.72 0.59 -9.21
CA GLU A 122 -15.37 1.54 -8.29
C GLU A 122 -15.07 1.23 -6.81
N VAL A 123 -13.83 0.79 -6.52
CA VAL A 123 -13.37 0.47 -5.16
C VAL A 123 -12.62 1.66 -4.57
N GLU A 124 -13.04 2.11 -3.39
CA GLU A 124 -12.33 3.16 -2.66
C GLU A 124 -11.01 2.65 -2.09
N MET A 125 -9.90 3.23 -2.54
CA MET A 125 -8.55 2.91 -2.08
C MET A 125 -7.75 4.18 -1.77
N PRO A 126 -8.10 4.89 -0.69
CA PRO A 126 -7.53 6.22 -0.39
C PRO A 126 -6.01 6.20 -0.16
N ILE A 127 -5.44 5.16 0.45
CA ILE A 127 -3.98 5.05 0.62
C ILE A 127 -3.31 4.87 -0.73
N THR A 128 -3.86 3.98 -1.56
CA THR A 128 -3.35 3.72 -2.92
C THR A 128 -3.41 4.97 -3.79
N GLU A 129 -4.53 5.72 -3.73
CA GLU A 129 -4.72 6.97 -4.44
C GLU A 129 -3.72 8.03 -4.01
N THR A 130 -3.53 8.22 -2.71
CA THR A 130 -2.54 9.16 -2.18
C THR A 130 -1.12 8.80 -2.63
N ILE A 131 -0.76 7.52 -2.62
CA ILE A 131 0.55 7.06 -3.09
C ILE A 131 0.70 7.31 -4.59
N TYR A 132 -0.34 7.05 -5.36
CA TYR A 132 -0.35 7.33 -6.79
C TYR A 132 -0.10 8.82 -7.07
N ASN A 133 -0.80 9.71 -6.37
CA ASN A 133 -0.63 11.15 -6.52
C ASN A 133 0.79 11.61 -6.18
N VAL A 134 1.36 11.05 -5.14
CA VAL A 134 2.74 11.33 -4.74
C VAL A 134 3.75 10.86 -5.79
N LEU A 135 3.51 9.71 -6.44
CA LEU A 135 4.44 9.13 -7.40
C LEU A 135 4.33 9.75 -8.80
N TYR A 136 3.13 10.13 -9.21
CA TYR A 136 2.84 10.49 -10.60
C TYR A 136 2.32 11.92 -10.78
N ASN A 137 1.83 12.55 -9.72
CA ASN A 137 1.27 13.90 -9.76
C ASN A 137 2.05 14.90 -8.90
N ASP A 138 3.28 14.56 -8.47
CA ASP A 138 4.18 15.41 -7.67
C ASP A 138 3.55 15.96 -6.38
N GLU A 139 2.58 15.26 -5.79
CA GLU A 139 1.98 15.66 -4.53
C GLU A 139 2.99 15.62 -3.39
N ASP A 140 2.94 16.63 -2.51
CA ASP A 140 3.83 16.69 -1.35
C ASP A 140 3.54 15.56 -0.37
N VAL A 141 4.56 14.82 -0.06
CA VAL A 141 4.50 13.60 0.74
C VAL A 141 4.14 13.81 2.18
N GLN A 142 4.60 14.91 2.75
CA GLN A 142 4.29 15.19 4.15
C GLN A 142 2.83 15.62 4.30
N GLN A 143 2.32 16.34 3.29
CA GLN A 143 0.92 16.69 3.21
C GLN A 143 0.06 15.45 3.01
N ALA A 144 0.40 14.62 2.04
CA ALA A 144 -0.26 13.35 1.76
C ALA A 144 -0.32 12.41 2.97
N ALA A 145 0.79 12.29 3.70
CA ALA A 145 0.84 11.50 4.92
C ALA A 145 -0.08 12.04 6.03
N LYS A 146 -0.16 13.37 6.19
CA LYS A 146 -1.08 13.98 7.15
C LYS A 146 -2.53 13.72 6.79
N GLU A 147 -2.89 13.81 5.53
CA GLU A 147 -4.26 13.56 5.06
C GLU A 147 -4.70 12.12 5.33
N ILE A 148 -3.83 11.13 5.07
CA ILE A 148 -4.11 9.73 5.43
C ILE A 148 -4.33 9.58 6.94
N MET A 149 -3.55 10.26 7.76
CA MET A 149 -3.64 10.14 9.22
C MET A 149 -4.84 10.86 9.82
N LEU A 150 -5.27 11.98 9.23
CA LEU A 150 -6.41 12.79 9.69
C LEU A 150 -7.76 12.29 9.17
N ARG A 151 -7.75 11.37 8.21
CA ARG A 151 -8.98 10.83 7.64
C ARG A 151 -9.77 10.05 8.69
N ASP A 152 -11.06 10.34 8.80
CA ASP A 152 -11.96 9.65 9.72
C ASP A 152 -11.92 8.14 9.50
N GLY A 153 -11.83 7.39 10.60
CA GLY A 153 -11.81 5.94 10.58
C GLY A 153 -13.16 5.41 10.08
N LYS A 154 -13.18 4.77 8.92
CA LYS A 154 -14.29 3.87 8.57
C LYS A 154 -14.23 2.64 9.47
N THR A 155 -15.36 1.96 9.65
CA THR A 155 -15.43 0.69 10.42
C THR A 155 -14.39 -0.30 9.89
N GLU A 156 -13.56 -0.84 10.79
CA GLU A 156 -12.49 -1.79 10.42
C GLU A 156 -13.04 -3.12 9.88
N ASN A 157 -14.31 -3.42 10.17
CA ASN A 157 -15.01 -4.63 9.69
C ASN A 157 -16.08 -4.24 8.66
N GLU A 158 -15.68 -4.07 7.41
CA GLU A 158 -16.63 -3.91 6.29
C GLU A 158 -17.19 -5.27 5.82
N PHE A 159 -16.69 -6.37 6.36
CA PHE A 159 -17.15 -7.71 6.01
C PHE A 159 -18.10 -8.25 7.07
N THR A 160 -19.38 -8.35 6.75
CA THR A 160 -20.31 -9.20 7.49
C THR A 160 -19.96 -10.64 7.16
N LEU A 161 -19.37 -11.34 8.13
CA LEU A 161 -19.24 -12.78 8.03
C LEU A 161 -20.61 -13.37 8.38
N ASP A 162 -21.38 -13.73 7.36
CA ASP A 162 -22.57 -14.56 7.54
C ASP A 162 -22.08 -15.97 7.92
N PHE A 163 -22.21 -16.33 9.18
CA PHE A 163 -21.94 -17.65 9.73
C PHE A 163 -23.17 -18.54 9.61
#